data_ae7de6211deb23ef529ef972a2f922e2
#
_entry.id   ae7de6211deb23ef529ef972a2f922e2
#
_cell.length_a   1.000
_cell.length_b   1.000
_cell.length_c   1.000
_cell.angle_alpha   90.00
_cell.angle_beta   90.00
_cell.angle_gamma   90.00
#
_symmetry.space_group_name_H-M   'P 1'
#
loop_
_entity.id
_entity.type
_entity.pdbx_description
1 polymer ?
#
loop_
_entity_poly.entity_id
_entity_poly.type
_entity_poly.pdbx_seq_one_letter_code
_entity_poly.pdbx_strand_id
1 'polypeptide(L)'
;MAVNTDKTLQHQLIYSVFVRNHTPEGTFRALERDLDRLSALGTDIVWLMPIHPIGEVGRKGTLGSPYAIRDYRGVNPEYGTVEDFRHLVDAIHVRGMKCIIDVVYNHTSPDSVLAQTHPEWFFRDEQGRPSRHVADWWDVVDLDYTHKELWRYQIDTLKMWAEIVDGFRC
;
A
#
# COMPACT_ATOMS: atom_id res chain seq x y z
N MET A 1 -7.03 -16.08 -19.80
CA MET A 1 -6.02 -16.59 -18.85
C MET A 1 -4.64 -16.31 -19.41
N ALA A 2 -3.72 -15.83 -18.60
CA ALA A 2 -2.33 -15.60 -19.02
C ALA A 2 -1.69 -16.95 -19.42
N VAL A 3 -1.14 -17.02 -20.63
CA VAL A 3 -0.64 -18.29 -21.21
C VAL A 3 0.75 -18.66 -20.67
N ASN A 4 1.47 -17.68 -20.10
CA ASN A 4 2.86 -17.80 -19.64
C ASN A 4 3.03 -17.55 -18.12
N THR A 5 2.02 -17.88 -17.32
CA THR A 5 2.14 -17.77 -15.85
C THR A 5 3.04 -18.87 -15.31
N ASP A 6 4.03 -18.50 -14.51
CA ASP A 6 4.86 -19.47 -13.79
C ASP A 6 3.99 -20.24 -12.78
N LYS A 7 3.82 -21.52 -13.01
CA LYS A 7 2.98 -22.40 -12.17
C LYS A 7 3.59 -22.67 -10.80
N THR A 8 4.87 -22.41 -10.62
CA THR A 8 5.54 -22.59 -9.33
C THR A 8 5.03 -21.59 -8.27
N LEU A 9 4.49 -20.44 -8.73
CA LEU A 9 3.89 -19.42 -7.83
C LEU A 9 2.71 -19.97 -7.01
N GLN A 10 1.98 -21.00 -7.51
CA GLN A 10 0.86 -21.59 -6.78
C GLN A 10 1.26 -22.38 -5.53
N HIS A 11 2.55 -22.70 -5.35
CA HIS A 11 3.09 -23.42 -4.20
C HIS A 11 3.70 -22.49 -3.16
N GLN A 12 3.68 -21.16 -3.39
CA GLN A 12 4.26 -20.18 -2.48
C GLN A 12 3.31 -19.82 -1.34
N LEU A 13 3.86 -19.71 -0.14
CA LEU A 13 3.15 -19.24 1.03
C LEU A 13 3.32 -17.72 1.17
N ILE A 14 2.21 -16.99 1.16
CA ILE A 14 2.17 -15.54 1.37
C ILE A 14 1.75 -15.27 2.81
N TYR A 15 2.57 -14.54 3.55
CA TYR A 15 2.26 -14.06 4.89
C TYR A 15 1.91 -12.58 4.87
N SER A 16 0.66 -12.26 5.20
CA SER A 16 0.19 -10.86 5.23
C SER A 16 0.56 -10.18 6.55
N VAL A 17 1.13 -9.00 6.46
CA VAL A 17 1.57 -8.19 7.61
C VAL A 17 0.94 -6.81 7.58
N PHE A 18 0.22 -6.46 8.64
CA PHE A 18 -0.10 -5.07 8.94
C PHE A 18 0.96 -4.53 9.91
N VAL A 19 1.87 -3.70 9.43
CA VAL A 19 3.06 -3.24 10.16
C VAL A 19 2.69 -2.69 11.54
N ARG A 20 1.66 -1.82 11.60
CA ARG A 20 1.17 -1.20 12.86
C ARG A 20 0.83 -2.23 13.94
N ASN A 21 0.28 -3.39 13.56
CA ASN A 21 -0.27 -4.35 14.51
C ASN A 21 0.59 -5.60 14.68
N HIS A 22 1.69 -5.71 13.91
CA HIS A 22 2.52 -6.92 13.92
C HIS A 22 3.37 -7.05 15.19
N THR A 23 3.85 -5.93 15.69
CA THR A 23 4.63 -5.84 16.94
C THR A 23 4.07 -4.74 17.83
N PRO A 24 4.41 -4.73 19.13
CA PRO A 24 4.01 -3.64 20.02
C PRO A 24 4.47 -2.25 19.55
N GLU A 25 5.64 -2.17 18.93
CA GLU A 25 6.19 -0.91 18.40
C GLU A 25 5.56 -0.48 17.09
N GLY A 26 5.05 -1.41 16.28
CA GLY A 26 4.38 -1.16 15.01
C GLY A 26 5.26 -0.54 13.92
N THR A 27 6.56 -0.83 13.90
CA THR A 27 7.54 -0.23 12.98
C THR A 27 8.22 -1.25 12.07
N PHE A 28 8.83 -0.79 10.97
CA PHE A 28 9.63 -1.64 10.08
C PHE A 28 10.79 -2.31 10.82
N ARG A 29 11.48 -1.57 11.69
CA ARG A 29 12.59 -2.09 12.50
C ARG A 29 12.15 -3.17 13.48
N ALA A 30 10.95 -3.07 14.00
CA ALA A 30 10.40 -4.09 14.89
C ALA A 30 9.99 -5.35 14.10
N LEU A 31 9.36 -5.18 12.94
CA LEU A 31 9.02 -6.28 12.04
C LEU A 31 10.26 -7.07 11.60
N GLU A 32 11.37 -6.36 11.30
CA GLU A 32 12.63 -7.00 10.91
C GLU A 32 13.11 -8.02 11.94
N ARG A 33 12.93 -7.75 13.25
CA ARG A 33 13.34 -8.68 14.33
C ARG A 33 12.52 -9.99 14.35
N ASP A 34 11.36 -10.01 13.67
CA ASP A 34 10.50 -11.20 13.61
C ASP A 34 10.65 -12.02 12.32
N LEU A 35 11.49 -11.58 11.38
CA LEU A 35 11.65 -12.23 10.07
C LEU A 35 12.16 -13.67 10.16
N ASP A 36 12.98 -14.01 11.16
CA ASP A 36 13.46 -15.38 11.37
C ASP A 36 12.30 -16.32 11.68
N ARG A 37 11.33 -15.88 12.47
CA ARG A 37 10.11 -16.65 12.74
C ARG A 37 9.27 -16.83 11.47
N LEU A 38 9.08 -15.78 10.67
CA LEU A 38 8.33 -15.85 9.41
C LEU A 38 9.00 -16.81 8.43
N SER A 39 10.32 -16.76 8.30
CA SER A 39 11.09 -17.69 7.47
C SER A 39 10.94 -19.14 7.97
N ALA A 40 11.03 -19.37 9.28
CA ALA A 40 10.84 -20.70 9.86
C ALA A 40 9.42 -21.27 9.68
N LEU A 41 8.41 -20.43 9.45
CA LEU A 41 7.06 -20.87 9.08
C LEU A 41 6.96 -21.34 7.62
N GLY A 42 8.02 -21.19 6.83
CA GLY A 42 8.01 -21.52 5.39
C GLY A 42 7.42 -20.40 4.54
N THR A 43 7.46 -19.14 4.99
CA THR A 43 6.98 -18.00 4.21
C THR A 43 7.89 -17.77 3.01
N ASP A 44 7.31 -17.72 1.82
CA ASP A 44 8.01 -17.35 0.58
C ASP A 44 7.89 -15.86 0.27
N ILE A 45 6.73 -15.28 0.60
CA ILE A 45 6.42 -13.89 0.27
C ILE A 45 5.85 -13.18 1.50
N VAL A 46 6.46 -12.09 1.92
CA VAL A 46 5.91 -11.15 2.90
C VAL A 46 5.07 -10.12 2.15
N TRP A 47 3.77 -10.12 2.39
CA TRP A 47 2.86 -9.11 1.85
C TRP A 47 2.59 -8.05 2.92
N LEU A 48 3.08 -6.84 2.70
CA LEU A 48 2.80 -5.69 3.55
C LEU A 48 1.50 -5.02 3.11
N MET A 49 0.52 -4.93 4.02
CA MET A 49 -0.65 -4.06 3.84
C MET A 49 -0.18 -2.61 3.62
N PRO A 50 -1.04 -1.69 3.14
CA PRO A 50 -0.57 -0.38 2.68
C PRO A 50 0.38 0.29 3.67
N ILE A 51 1.56 0.66 3.17
CA ILE A 51 2.67 1.26 3.95
C ILE A 51 2.66 2.78 3.94
N HIS A 52 1.70 3.37 3.24
CA HIS A 52 1.64 4.79 2.92
C HIS A 52 1.10 5.65 4.08
N PRO A 53 1.37 6.97 4.09
CA PRO A 53 0.73 7.90 5.01
C PRO A 53 -0.79 7.82 4.89
N ILE A 54 -1.47 7.88 6.04
CA ILE A 54 -2.93 7.77 6.15
C ILE A 54 -3.54 9.16 6.25
N GLY A 55 -4.67 9.38 5.57
CA GLY A 55 -5.40 10.63 5.63
C GLY A 55 -5.97 10.95 7.01
N GLU A 56 -6.28 12.21 7.23
CA GLU A 56 -6.82 12.74 8.49
C GLU A 56 -8.29 13.11 8.39
N VAL A 57 -8.71 13.57 7.20
CA VAL A 57 -10.10 13.99 6.97
C VAL A 57 -11.02 12.76 6.90
N GLY A 58 -12.05 12.75 7.74
CA GLY A 58 -12.98 11.63 7.82
C GLY A 58 -12.40 10.34 8.42
N ARG A 59 -11.25 10.41 9.05
CA ARG A 59 -10.49 9.26 9.60
C ARG A 59 -11.38 8.37 10.48
N LYS A 60 -11.34 7.07 10.22
CA LYS A 60 -12.01 6.06 11.05
C LYS A 60 -11.15 5.72 12.27
N GLY A 61 -11.70 5.90 13.46
CA GLY A 61 -10.96 5.70 14.72
C GLY A 61 -9.81 6.69 14.89
N THR A 62 -8.92 6.43 15.84
CA THR A 62 -7.81 7.34 16.18
C THR A 62 -6.68 7.32 15.16
N LEU A 63 -6.38 6.15 14.59
CA LEU A 63 -5.21 5.94 13.72
C LEU A 63 -5.56 5.81 12.22
N GLY A 64 -6.85 5.73 11.89
CA GLY A 64 -7.32 5.61 10.51
C GLY A 64 -7.10 4.25 9.84
N SER A 65 -7.72 4.08 8.69
CA SER A 65 -7.55 2.91 7.83
C SER A 65 -6.27 3.04 6.99
N PRO A 66 -5.43 1.99 6.90
CA PRO A 66 -4.27 2.00 6.01
C PRO A 66 -4.66 2.12 4.54
N TYR A 67 -5.93 1.82 4.21
CA TYR A 67 -6.46 1.94 2.85
C TYR A 67 -6.93 3.38 2.50
N ALA A 68 -7.02 4.29 3.47
CA ALA A 68 -7.27 5.72 3.22
C ALA A 68 -5.94 6.45 2.96
N ILE A 69 -5.34 6.17 1.80
CA ILE A 69 -4.00 6.63 1.45
C ILE A 69 -3.98 8.15 1.23
N ARG A 70 -3.05 8.83 1.92
CA ARG A 70 -2.79 10.26 1.73
C ARG A 70 -1.75 10.55 0.65
N ASP A 71 -0.70 9.72 0.57
CA ASP A 71 0.38 9.86 -0.43
C ASP A 71 0.88 8.50 -0.89
N TYR A 72 0.67 8.17 -2.17
CA TYR A 72 1.13 6.92 -2.78
C TYR A 72 2.65 6.79 -2.88
N ARG A 73 3.39 7.90 -2.80
CA ARG A 73 4.86 7.95 -2.97
C ARG A 73 5.60 8.11 -1.65
N GLY A 74 4.87 8.21 -0.54
CA GLY A 74 5.40 8.30 0.81
C GLY A 74 5.27 7.00 1.59
N VAL A 75 6.06 6.89 2.64
CA VAL A 75 5.97 5.86 3.68
C VAL A 75 5.33 6.49 4.92
N ASN A 76 4.47 5.75 5.61
CA ASN A 76 3.85 6.21 6.85
C ASN A 76 4.94 6.48 7.90
N PRO A 77 5.07 7.71 8.40
CA PRO A 77 6.11 8.06 9.37
C PRO A 77 5.99 7.32 10.70
N GLU A 78 4.80 6.78 11.03
CA GLU A 78 4.62 5.91 12.20
C GLU A 78 5.37 4.58 12.05
N TYR A 79 5.62 4.11 10.82
CA TYR A 79 6.31 2.84 10.55
C TYR A 79 7.82 3.02 10.46
N GLY A 80 8.29 4.23 10.14
CA GLY A 80 9.68 4.58 9.94
C GLY A 80 9.91 5.42 8.69
N THR A 81 11.15 5.44 8.22
CA THR A 81 11.59 6.16 7.00
C THR A 81 11.59 5.25 5.78
N VAL A 82 11.81 5.83 4.59
CA VAL A 82 12.03 5.06 3.35
C VAL A 82 13.28 4.18 3.47
N GLU A 83 14.31 4.65 4.16
CA GLU A 83 15.54 3.91 4.43
C GLU A 83 15.27 2.71 5.35
N ASP A 84 14.42 2.87 6.38
CA ASP A 84 14.00 1.75 7.24
C ASP A 84 13.21 0.72 6.44
N PHE A 85 12.37 1.17 5.51
CA PHE A 85 11.63 0.29 4.62
C PHE A 85 12.57 -0.48 3.66
N ARG A 86 13.54 0.19 3.03
CA ARG A 86 14.56 -0.47 2.19
C ARG A 86 15.33 -1.53 2.98
N HIS A 87 15.77 -1.17 4.18
CA HIS A 87 16.48 -2.08 5.06
C HIS A 87 15.65 -3.32 5.43
N LEU A 88 14.35 -3.15 5.70
CA LEU A 88 13.44 -4.27 5.93
C LEU A 88 13.36 -5.19 4.70
N VAL A 89 13.22 -4.64 3.50
CA VAL A 89 13.15 -5.43 2.26
C VAL A 89 14.45 -6.19 2.03
N ASP A 90 15.60 -5.56 2.22
CA ASP A 90 16.91 -6.23 2.13
C ASP A 90 17.00 -7.39 3.15
N ALA A 91 16.53 -7.19 4.38
CA ALA A 91 16.51 -8.21 5.41
C ALA A 91 15.57 -9.39 5.08
N ILE A 92 14.44 -9.13 4.38
CA ILE A 92 13.54 -10.14 3.83
C ILE A 92 14.29 -10.95 2.75
N HIS A 93 14.98 -10.28 1.81
CA HIS A 93 15.72 -10.90 0.73
C HIS A 93 16.88 -11.78 1.24
N VAL A 94 17.63 -11.33 2.25
CA VAL A 94 18.72 -12.13 2.89
C VAL A 94 18.22 -13.48 3.42
N ARG A 95 16.93 -13.56 3.78
CA ARG A 95 16.28 -14.81 4.25
C ARG A 95 15.65 -15.63 3.12
N GLY A 96 15.87 -15.26 1.88
CA GLY A 96 15.34 -15.96 0.70
C GLY A 96 13.84 -15.71 0.44
N MET A 97 13.21 -14.81 1.20
CA MET A 97 11.82 -14.42 1.00
C MET A 97 11.72 -13.24 0.01
N LYS A 98 10.53 -13.02 -0.53
CA LYS A 98 10.19 -11.84 -1.35
C LYS A 98 9.30 -10.88 -0.58
N CYS A 99 9.28 -9.62 -1.00
CA CYS A 99 8.43 -8.58 -0.45
C CYS A 99 7.47 -8.04 -1.49
N ILE A 100 6.17 -8.02 -1.20
CA ILE A 100 5.18 -7.31 -2.00
C ILE A 100 4.44 -6.29 -1.13
N ILE A 101 3.99 -5.19 -1.73
CA ILE A 101 3.17 -4.18 -1.06
C ILE A 101 1.78 -4.11 -1.64
N ASP A 102 0.83 -3.72 -0.80
CA ASP A 102 -0.55 -3.48 -1.20
C ASP A 102 -0.69 -2.11 -1.89
N VAL A 103 -1.38 -2.08 -3.02
CA VAL A 103 -1.65 -0.85 -3.77
C VAL A 103 -3.15 -0.66 -3.94
N VAL A 104 -3.65 0.49 -3.50
CA VAL A 104 -5.07 0.84 -3.52
C VAL A 104 -5.35 1.76 -4.70
N TYR A 105 -5.85 1.21 -5.80
CA TYR A 105 -6.15 2.00 -7.01
C TYR A 105 -7.55 2.60 -7.03
N ASN A 106 -8.47 2.13 -6.21
CA ASN A 106 -9.87 2.55 -6.28
C ASN A 106 -10.09 3.95 -5.70
N HIS A 107 -9.38 4.31 -4.63
CA HIS A 107 -9.67 5.52 -3.85
C HIS A 107 -8.44 6.03 -3.10
N THR A 108 -8.54 7.27 -2.61
CA THR A 108 -7.59 7.88 -1.68
C THR A 108 -8.32 8.51 -0.49
N SER A 109 -7.57 9.01 0.50
CA SER A 109 -8.16 9.90 1.51
C SER A 109 -8.60 11.25 0.88
N PRO A 110 -9.61 11.94 1.44
CA PRO A 110 -10.07 13.23 0.92
C PRO A 110 -9.01 14.34 0.98
N ASP A 111 -8.04 14.23 1.87
CA ASP A 111 -6.90 15.15 2.03
C ASP A 111 -5.61 14.63 1.38
N SER A 112 -5.74 13.72 0.43
CA SER A 112 -4.59 13.17 -0.28
C SER A 112 -3.83 14.21 -1.10
N VAL A 113 -2.55 13.93 -1.39
CA VAL A 113 -1.74 14.74 -2.32
C VAL A 113 -2.45 14.87 -3.66
N LEU A 114 -3.06 13.79 -4.17
CA LEU A 114 -3.82 13.84 -5.43
C LEU A 114 -5.06 14.74 -5.34
N ALA A 115 -5.78 14.72 -4.23
CA ALA A 115 -6.94 15.59 -4.04
C ALA A 115 -6.58 17.08 -4.06
N GLN A 116 -5.35 17.41 -3.65
CA GLN A 116 -4.82 18.78 -3.66
C GLN A 116 -4.23 19.20 -5.01
N THR A 117 -3.54 18.29 -5.70
CA THR A 117 -2.80 18.59 -6.93
C THR A 117 -3.60 18.32 -8.20
N HIS A 118 -4.54 17.37 -8.16
CA HIS A 118 -5.34 16.90 -9.29
C HIS A 118 -6.80 16.65 -8.88
N PRO A 119 -7.52 17.68 -8.41
CA PRO A 119 -8.90 17.53 -7.95
C PRO A 119 -9.87 17.07 -9.06
N GLU A 120 -9.49 17.18 -10.31
CA GLU A 120 -10.24 16.68 -11.47
C GLU A 120 -10.21 15.16 -11.62
N TRP A 121 -9.30 14.44 -10.99
CA TRP A 121 -9.14 12.99 -11.12
C TRP A 121 -10.05 12.18 -10.22
N PHE A 122 -11.07 12.82 -9.63
CA PHE A 122 -11.96 12.18 -8.68
C PHE A 122 -13.39 12.07 -9.19
N PHE A 123 -14.03 10.95 -8.88
CA PHE A 123 -15.47 10.80 -9.02
C PHE A 123 -16.20 11.94 -8.30
N ARG A 124 -17.24 12.49 -8.95
CA ARG A 124 -18.01 13.62 -8.42
C ARG A 124 -19.46 13.26 -8.23
N ASP A 125 -20.05 13.76 -7.14
CA ASP A 125 -21.48 13.67 -6.90
C ASP A 125 -22.28 14.64 -7.83
N GLU A 126 -23.60 14.60 -7.73
CA GLU A 126 -24.50 15.46 -8.49
C GLU A 126 -24.28 16.97 -8.26
N GLN A 127 -23.65 17.33 -7.14
CA GLN A 127 -23.27 18.69 -6.79
C GLN A 127 -21.85 19.06 -7.26
N GLY A 128 -21.17 18.17 -7.98
CA GLY A 128 -19.82 18.36 -8.50
C GLY A 128 -18.69 18.26 -7.47
N ARG A 129 -18.95 17.70 -6.27
CA ARG A 129 -17.94 17.52 -5.21
C ARG A 129 -17.28 16.17 -5.33
N PRO A 130 -15.96 16.03 -5.02
CA PRO A 130 -15.31 14.72 -4.90
C PRO A 130 -16.11 13.80 -3.98
N SER A 131 -16.38 12.58 -4.44
CA SER A 131 -17.28 11.66 -3.75
C SER A 131 -16.83 10.20 -3.91
N ARG A 132 -17.68 9.28 -3.51
CA ARG A 132 -17.46 7.85 -3.48
C ARG A 132 -18.72 7.09 -3.84
N HIS A 133 -18.57 5.88 -4.38
CA HIS A 133 -19.71 5.02 -4.73
C HIS A 133 -20.26 4.26 -3.51
N VAL A 134 -19.40 3.97 -2.52
CA VAL A 134 -19.78 3.25 -1.30
C VAL A 134 -19.95 4.24 -0.15
N ALA A 135 -21.18 4.52 0.25
CA ALA A 135 -21.51 5.54 1.25
C ALA A 135 -20.80 5.35 2.60
N ASP A 136 -20.63 4.09 3.04
CA ASP A 136 -20.00 3.76 4.31
C ASP A 136 -18.48 3.97 4.35
N TRP A 137 -17.87 4.31 3.22
CA TRP A 137 -16.45 4.58 3.11
C TRP A 137 -16.15 6.08 3.20
N TRP A 138 -16.68 6.74 4.23
CA TRP A 138 -16.60 8.21 4.38
C TRP A 138 -15.18 8.77 4.56
N ASP A 139 -14.20 7.92 4.83
CA ASP A 139 -12.78 8.23 4.96
C ASP A 139 -12.03 8.25 3.63
N VAL A 140 -12.72 8.00 2.50
CA VAL A 140 -12.10 7.99 1.16
C VAL A 140 -12.95 8.70 0.12
N VAL A 141 -12.30 9.03 -1.00
CA VAL A 141 -12.88 9.52 -2.25
C VAL A 141 -12.38 8.67 -3.41
N ASP A 142 -13.29 8.32 -4.35
CA ASP A 142 -12.98 7.43 -5.45
C ASP A 142 -12.23 8.16 -6.57
N LEU A 143 -11.28 7.46 -7.19
CA LEU A 143 -10.52 7.92 -8.33
C LEU A 143 -11.31 7.69 -9.64
N ASP A 144 -11.22 8.65 -10.56
CA ASP A 144 -11.84 8.58 -11.88
C ASP A 144 -10.82 8.25 -12.97
N TYR A 145 -10.76 7.00 -13.37
CA TYR A 145 -9.85 6.48 -14.39
C TYR A 145 -10.25 6.83 -15.84
N THR A 146 -11.24 7.67 -16.06
CA THR A 146 -11.45 8.30 -17.37
C THR A 146 -10.31 9.27 -17.72
N HIS A 147 -9.61 9.78 -16.69
CA HIS A 147 -8.41 10.62 -16.81
C HIS A 147 -7.16 9.75 -17.02
N LYS A 148 -6.60 9.76 -18.24
CA LYS A 148 -5.44 8.93 -18.58
C LYS A 148 -4.14 9.35 -17.92
N GLU A 149 -4.04 10.61 -17.50
CA GLU A 149 -2.91 11.14 -16.73
C GLU A 149 -2.79 10.44 -15.36
N LEU A 150 -3.92 10.09 -14.73
CA LEU A 150 -3.96 9.29 -13.50
C LEU A 150 -3.31 7.92 -13.72
N TRP A 151 -3.56 7.28 -14.88
CA TRP A 151 -2.90 5.99 -15.21
C TRP A 151 -1.39 6.12 -15.24
N ARG A 152 -0.87 7.20 -15.88
CA ARG A 152 0.57 7.45 -15.93
C ARG A 152 1.15 7.68 -14.54
N TYR A 153 0.46 8.49 -13.72
CA TYR A 153 0.86 8.72 -12.34
C TYR A 153 0.99 7.40 -11.55
N GLN A 154 -0.02 6.52 -11.65
CA GLN A 154 -0.03 5.23 -10.95
C GLN A 154 1.07 4.29 -11.49
N ILE A 155 1.25 4.21 -12.81
CA ILE A 155 2.32 3.42 -13.42
C ILE A 155 3.70 3.90 -12.96
N ASP A 156 3.95 5.20 -12.94
CA ASP A 156 5.23 5.76 -12.50
C ASP A 156 5.45 5.56 -10.99
N THR A 157 4.38 5.57 -10.21
CA THR A 157 4.43 5.21 -8.78
C THR A 157 4.79 3.74 -8.58
N LEU A 158 4.21 2.83 -9.37
CA LEU A 158 4.59 1.41 -9.33
C LEU A 158 6.05 1.20 -9.73
N LYS A 159 6.52 1.86 -10.79
CA LYS A 159 7.93 1.77 -11.20
C LYS A 159 8.87 2.25 -10.10
N MET A 160 8.53 3.33 -9.40
CA MET A 160 9.30 3.84 -8.27
C MET A 160 9.42 2.79 -7.15
N TRP A 161 8.30 2.16 -6.77
CA TRP A 161 8.31 1.13 -5.73
C TRP A 161 8.94 -0.19 -6.19
N ALA A 162 8.85 -0.53 -7.49
CA ALA A 162 9.49 -1.72 -8.08
C ALA A 162 11.03 -1.69 -8.02
N GLU A 163 11.63 -0.53 -7.73
CA GLU A 163 13.06 -0.43 -7.42
C GLU A 163 13.40 -0.99 -6.02
N ILE A 164 12.39 -1.25 -5.19
CA ILE A 164 12.58 -1.69 -3.80
C ILE A 164 11.93 -3.06 -3.57
N VAL A 165 10.72 -3.29 -4.09
CA VAL A 165 9.92 -4.49 -3.80
C VAL A 165 9.81 -5.41 -5.01
N ASP A 166 9.49 -6.70 -4.78
CA ASP A 166 9.39 -7.73 -5.83
C ASP A 166 8.05 -7.72 -6.56
N GLY A 167 7.04 -7.06 -6.01
CA GLY A 167 5.72 -7.04 -6.63
C GLY A 167 4.65 -6.29 -5.84
N PHE A 168 3.43 -6.40 -6.34
CA PHE A 168 2.28 -5.66 -5.83
C PHE A 168 1.07 -6.56 -5.69
N ARG A 169 0.29 -6.29 -4.65
CA ARG A 169 -1.08 -6.78 -4.51
C ARG A 169 -2.02 -5.63 -4.89
N CYS A 170 -2.88 -5.86 -5.89
CA CYS A 170 -3.87 -4.91 -6.38
C CYS A 170 -5.28 -5.34 -6.00
#